data_a9c9789d0840c8241b504fc6926d2de2
#
_entry.id   a9c9789d0840c8241b504fc6926d2de2
#
_cell.length_a   1.000
_cell.length_b   1.000
_cell.length_c   1.000
_cell.angle_alpha   90.00
_cell.angle_beta   90.00
_cell.angle_gamma   90.00
#
_symmetry.space_group_name_H-M   'P 1'
#
loop_
_entity.id
_entity.type
_entity.pdbx_description
1 polymer ?
#
loop_
_entity_poly.entity_id
_entity_poly.type
_entity_poly.pdbx_seq_one_letter_code
_entity_poly.pdbx_strand_id
1 'polypeptide(L)'
;MTAPIVVKIGGRALDEAASRGPLWNALASLAREHAGGVVIVHGGGAAVDAHLVRLGMFTARAEGLRITPPEQMDEVAAVLAGRVNTLLVGLLLAAGVNAVGLRLGDAGAARCDLHRRAGTDLGRVGEVIGGEGGAWRALLRAGCTPVLSSIGFDERGSALNVNADDAAAAVARILRAHALVLLTDVPGVRGQDGGTIVELDAARAESLIDAGVITGGMIPKARAAVATAEATGVPTVIASWDAPEHLRNLAHDAPVGTRFTAGARSAPRVSLASDGHG
;
A
#
# COMPACT_ATOMS: atom_id res chain seq x y z
N MET A 1 -15.00 -15.70 6.49
CA MET A 1 -14.26 -14.72 7.30
C MET A 1 -14.31 -13.39 6.56
N THR A 2 -14.57 -12.30 7.24
CA THR A 2 -14.48 -10.95 6.66
C THR A 2 -13.08 -10.71 6.10
N ALA A 3 -12.99 -10.04 4.96
CA ALA A 3 -11.71 -9.73 4.33
C ALA A 3 -10.97 -8.65 5.17
N PRO A 4 -9.62 -8.72 5.29
CA PRO A 4 -8.88 -7.75 6.08
C PRO A 4 -8.80 -6.39 5.38
N ILE A 5 -8.47 -5.34 6.14
CA ILE A 5 -8.05 -4.06 5.60
C ILE A 5 -6.52 -4.05 5.51
N VAL A 6 -5.98 -3.62 4.36
CA VAL A 6 -4.54 -3.39 4.18
C VAL A 6 -4.28 -1.90 4.32
N VAL A 7 -3.36 -1.51 5.18
CA VAL A 7 -2.97 -0.12 5.41
C VAL A 7 -1.52 0.08 5.00
N LYS A 8 -1.28 0.94 4.03
CA LYS A 8 0.07 1.33 3.63
C LYS A 8 0.51 2.59 4.37
N ILE A 9 1.67 2.52 5.02
CA ILE A 9 2.29 3.64 5.75
C ILE A 9 3.62 3.99 5.10
N GLY A 10 3.83 5.27 4.80
CA GLY A 10 5.08 5.74 4.20
C GLY A 10 5.33 7.22 4.44
N GLY A 11 6.42 7.74 3.85
CA GLY A 11 6.77 9.15 3.92
C GLY A 11 6.88 9.69 5.35
N ARG A 12 6.47 10.94 5.53
CA ARG A 12 6.57 11.65 6.83
C ARG A 12 5.88 10.96 8.00
N ALA A 13 4.87 10.12 7.75
CA ALA A 13 4.24 9.34 8.81
C ALA A 13 5.23 8.39 9.50
N LEU A 14 6.23 7.88 8.76
CA LEU A 14 7.31 7.05 9.31
C LEU A 14 8.45 7.88 9.90
N ASP A 15 8.77 9.02 9.29
CA ASP A 15 9.87 9.88 9.72
C ASP A 15 9.59 10.46 11.12
N GLU A 16 8.32 10.71 11.44
CA GLU A 16 7.84 11.24 12.70
C GLU A 16 7.07 10.19 13.54
N ALA A 17 7.29 8.90 13.28
CA ALA A 17 6.46 7.83 13.84
C ALA A 17 6.34 7.88 15.37
N ALA A 18 7.44 8.16 16.07
CA ALA A 18 7.45 8.22 17.54
C ALA A 18 6.56 9.34 18.12
N SER A 19 6.33 10.44 17.38
CA SER A 19 5.48 11.57 17.82
C SER A 19 4.01 11.42 17.44
N ARG A 20 3.63 10.39 16.64
CA ARG A 20 2.28 10.20 16.11
C ARG A 20 1.42 9.22 16.92
N GLY A 21 1.44 9.35 18.26
CA GLY A 21 0.62 8.52 19.15
C GLY A 21 -0.84 8.34 18.73
N PRO A 22 -1.56 9.40 18.32
CA PRO A 22 -2.95 9.28 17.83
C PRO A 22 -3.12 8.34 16.63
N LEU A 23 -2.18 8.29 15.69
CA LEU A 23 -2.21 7.38 14.55
C LEU A 23 -2.15 5.91 14.99
N TRP A 24 -1.25 5.57 15.91
CA TRP A 24 -1.10 4.20 16.40
C TRP A 24 -2.32 3.75 17.17
N ASN A 25 -2.92 4.64 17.97
CA ASN A 25 -4.16 4.38 18.69
C ASN A 25 -5.34 4.16 17.72
N ALA A 26 -5.44 4.93 16.64
CA ALA A 26 -6.48 4.77 15.64
C ALA A 26 -6.33 3.45 14.86
N LEU A 27 -5.10 3.08 14.48
CA LEU A 27 -4.81 1.79 13.87
C LEU A 27 -5.10 0.62 14.83
N ALA A 28 -4.81 0.79 16.12
CA ALA A 28 -5.16 -0.20 17.13
C ALA A 28 -6.67 -0.37 17.28
N SER A 29 -7.44 0.72 17.24
CA SER A 29 -8.91 0.65 17.25
C SER A 29 -9.43 -0.04 16.00
N LEU A 30 -8.93 0.34 14.83
CA LEU A 30 -9.30 -0.30 13.55
C LEU A 30 -9.01 -1.82 13.59
N ALA A 31 -7.84 -2.24 14.08
CA ALA A 31 -7.46 -3.65 14.16
C ALA A 31 -8.34 -4.47 15.12
N ARG A 32 -8.84 -3.85 16.19
CA ARG A 32 -9.75 -4.49 17.15
C ARG A 32 -11.19 -4.55 16.66
N GLU A 33 -11.64 -3.50 15.98
CA GLU A 33 -13.05 -3.33 15.59
C GLU A 33 -13.37 -4.03 14.26
N HIS A 34 -12.41 -4.08 13.33
CA HIS A 34 -12.65 -4.73 12.03
C HIS A 34 -12.52 -6.26 12.12
N ALA A 35 -13.61 -6.97 11.88
CA ALA A 35 -13.68 -8.44 12.02
C ALA A 35 -12.67 -9.22 11.14
N GLY A 36 -12.21 -8.64 10.03
CA GLY A 36 -11.20 -9.23 9.15
C GLY A 36 -9.77 -8.97 9.61
N GLY A 37 -9.57 -8.10 10.61
CA GLY A 37 -8.26 -7.63 11.06
C GLY A 37 -7.60 -6.66 10.09
N VAL A 38 -6.39 -6.24 10.43
CA VAL A 38 -5.59 -5.28 9.66
C VAL A 38 -4.23 -5.88 9.32
N VAL A 39 -3.75 -5.62 8.12
CA VAL A 39 -2.37 -5.85 7.68
C VAL A 39 -1.73 -4.51 7.39
N ILE A 40 -0.58 -4.24 7.96
CA ILE A 40 0.18 -3.01 7.72
C ILE A 40 1.31 -3.32 6.75
N VAL A 41 1.45 -2.51 5.70
CA VAL A 41 2.60 -2.54 4.78
C VAL A 41 3.33 -1.21 4.89
N HIS A 42 4.63 -1.24 5.07
CA HIS A 42 5.40 -0.02 5.22
C HIS A 42 6.58 0.07 4.25
N GLY A 43 6.92 1.31 3.92
CA GLY A 43 8.18 1.67 3.28
C GLY A 43 9.19 2.17 4.30
N GLY A 44 9.97 3.17 3.93
CA GLY A 44 11.01 3.76 4.76
C GLY A 44 12.13 4.39 3.92
N GLY A 45 11.74 4.93 2.75
CA GLY A 45 12.71 5.46 1.78
C GLY A 45 13.67 6.50 2.37
N ALA A 46 13.16 7.44 3.18
CA ALA A 46 14.00 8.46 3.82
C ALA A 46 14.98 7.85 4.85
N ALA A 47 14.52 6.85 5.62
CA ALA A 47 15.39 6.14 6.57
C ALA A 47 16.51 5.37 5.85
N VAL A 48 16.19 4.75 4.71
CA VAL A 48 17.19 4.08 3.84
C VAL A 48 18.17 5.11 3.27
N ASP A 49 17.67 6.24 2.71
CA ASP A 49 18.54 7.29 2.15
C ASP A 49 19.51 7.81 3.22
N ALA A 50 19.01 8.15 4.40
CA ALA A 50 19.83 8.65 5.49
C ALA A 50 20.88 7.62 5.97
N HIS A 51 20.53 6.32 5.95
CA HIS A 51 21.46 5.25 6.32
C HIS A 51 22.57 5.08 5.28
N LEU A 52 22.21 4.98 3.99
CA LEU A 52 23.19 4.82 2.92
C LEU A 52 24.15 6.02 2.81
N VAL A 53 23.63 7.25 2.99
CA VAL A 53 24.48 8.46 3.04
C VAL A 53 25.50 8.37 4.18
N ARG A 54 25.11 7.88 5.37
CA ARG A 54 26.05 7.68 6.50
C ARG A 54 27.15 6.67 6.21
N LEU A 55 26.88 5.71 5.31
CA LEU A 55 27.86 4.73 4.86
C LEU A 55 28.68 5.21 3.64
N GLY A 56 28.47 6.44 3.18
CA GLY A 56 29.10 6.96 1.98
C GLY A 56 28.59 6.34 0.67
N MET A 57 27.43 5.71 0.71
CA MET A 57 26.81 5.07 -0.46
C MET A 57 25.86 6.05 -1.15
N PHE A 58 25.93 6.11 -2.46
CA PHE A 58 25.03 6.93 -3.28
C PHE A 58 23.78 6.15 -3.65
N THR A 59 22.64 6.84 -3.66
CA THR A 59 21.37 6.28 -4.12
C THR A 59 20.94 6.99 -5.40
N ALA A 60 20.55 6.23 -6.41
CA ALA A 60 19.91 6.74 -7.61
C ALA A 60 18.45 6.27 -7.67
N ARG A 61 17.64 7.02 -8.44
CA ARG A 61 16.25 6.66 -8.68
C ARG A 61 15.95 6.72 -10.17
N ALA A 62 15.15 5.78 -10.63
CA ALA A 62 14.57 5.77 -11.96
C ALA A 62 13.06 5.73 -11.81
N GLU A 63 12.36 6.75 -12.29
CA GLU A 63 10.89 6.87 -12.22
C GLU A 63 10.29 6.57 -10.84
N GLY A 64 10.93 7.10 -9.80
CA GLY A 64 10.48 6.91 -8.42
C GLY A 64 11.00 5.63 -7.73
N LEU A 65 11.45 4.63 -8.47
CA LEU A 65 12.08 3.42 -7.93
C LEU A 65 13.53 3.69 -7.52
N ARG A 66 13.93 3.21 -6.36
CA ARG A 66 15.33 3.26 -5.92
C ARG A 66 16.12 2.18 -6.67
N ILE A 67 17.05 2.57 -7.52
CA ILE A 67 18.04 1.63 -8.04
C ILE A 67 18.80 1.05 -6.85
N THR A 68 18.82 -0.27 -6.73
CA THR A 68 19.34 -0.96 -5.56
C THR A 68 20.44 -1.94 -6.01
N PRO A 69 21.69 -1.49 -6.14
CA PRO A 69 22.79 -2.40 -6.47
C PRO A 69 22.91 -3.53 -5.44
N PRO A 70 23.41 -4.72 -5.85
CA PRO A 70 23.53 -5.87 -4.94
C PRO A 70 24.27 -5.56 -3.63
N GLU A 71 25.32 -4.74 -3.68
CA GLU A 71 26.11 -4.33 -2.53
C GLU A 71 25.38 -3.41 -1.53
N GLN A 72 24.25 -2.82 -1.93
CA GLN A 72 23.41 -2.01 -1.05
C GLN A 72 22.23 -2.79 -0.47
N MET A 73 21.94 -3.98 -1.00
CA MET A 73 20.69 -4.69 -0.66
C MET A 73 20.61 -5.09 0.80
N ASP A 74 21.72 -5.51 1.39
CA ASP A 74 21.76 -5.90 2.82
C ASP A 74 21.48 -4.70 3.72
N GLU A 75 22.01 -3.51 3.38
CA GLU A 75 21.77 -2.27 4.12
C GLU A 75 20.32 -1.81 3.98
N VAL A 76 19.74 -1.92 2.78
CA VAL A 76 18.33 -1.63 2.53
C VAL A 76 17.44 -2.58 3.35
N ALA A 77 17.74 -3.88 3.36
CA ALA A 77 17.00 -4.86 4.13
C ALA A 77 17.14 -4.64 5.65
N ALA A 78 18.34 -4.33 6.15
CA ALA A 78 18.57 -4.02 7.57
C ALA A 78 17.75 -2.80 8.03
N VAL A 79 17.63 -1.76 7.20
CA VAL A 79 16.81 -0.60 7.54
C VAL A 79 15.33 -0.93 7.47
N LEU A 80 14.83 -1.50 6.38
CA LEU A 80 13.39 -1.72 6.20
C LEU A 80 12.86 -2.85 7.08
N ALA A 81 13.46 -4.05 7.01
CA ALA A 81 12.99 -5.21 7.78
C ALA A 81 13.49 -5.23 9.22
N GLY A 82 14.59 -4.54 9.51
CA GLY A 82 15.11 -4.38 10.87
C GLY A 82 14.58 -3.10 11.53
N ARG A 83 15.25 -1.96 11.30
CA ARG A 83 15.03 -0.73 12.05
C ARG A 83 13.60 -0.19 11.97
N VAL A 84 13.07 0.00 10.76
CA VAL A 84 11.72 0.60 10.57
C VAL A 84 10.65 -0.36 11.04
N ASN A 85 10.75 -1.63 10.67
CA ASN A 85 9.77 -2.64 11.08
C ASN A 85 9.73 -2.82 12.61
N THR A 86 10.88 -2.91 13.27
CA THR A 86 10.99 -3.00 14.74
C THR A 86 10.35 -1.80 15.42
N LEU A 87 10.59 -0.58 14.93
CA LEU A 87 9.97 0.63 15.47
C LEU A 87 8.44 0.56 15.39
N LEU A 88 7.90 0.21 14.21
CA LEU A 88 6.45 0.14 14.01
C LEU A 88 5.79 -0.94 14.86
N VAL A 89 6.39 -2.12 14.92
CA VAL A 89 5.92 -3.20 15.80
C VAL A 89 5.89 -2.73 17.26
N GLY A 90 6.94 -2.06 17.72
CA GLY A 90 7.01 -1.53 19.10
C GLY A 90 5.91 -0.50 19.38
N LEU A 91 5.65 0.43 18.46
CA LEU A 91 4.59 1.44 18.60
C LEU A 91 3.19 0.81 18.63
N LEU A 92 2.95 -0.20 17.80
CA LEU A 92 1.67 -0.92 17.77
C LEU A 92 1.47 -1.77 19.03
N LEU A 93 2.52 -2.46 19.51
CA LEU A 93 2.47 -3.20 20.77
C LEU A 93 2.16 -2.26 21.94
N ALA A 94 2.77 -1.08 21.98
CA ALA A 94 2.49 -0.05 22.99
C ALA A 94 1.04 0.47 22.93
N ALA A 95 0.42 0.47 21.73
CA ALA A 95 -0.99 0.78 21.53
C ALA A 95 -1.94 -0.42 21.77
N GLY A 96 -1.43 -1.56 22.24
CA GLY A 96 -2.22 -2.75 22.57
C GLY A 96 -2.59 -3.65 21.40
N VAL A 97 -1.84 -3.59 20.29
CA VAL A 97 -2.01 -4.47 19.12
C VAL A 97 -1.03 -5.63 19.19
N ASN A 98 -1.48 -6.86 18.96
CA ASN A 98 -0.60 -8.02 18.79
C ASN A 98 0.10 -7.97 17.43
N ALA A 99 1.06 -7.06 17.28
CA ALA A 99 1.78 -6.83 16.04
C ALA A 99 2.90 -7.84 15.83
N VAL A 100 3.04 -8.34 14.60
CA VAL A 100 4.10 -9.27 14.19
C VAL A 100 4.82 -8.72 12.97
N GLY A 101 6.11 -8.42 13.11
CA GLY A 101 6.96 -7.93 12.02
C GLY A 101 7.38 -9.05 11.08
N LEU A 102 7.25 -8.82 9.78
CA LEU A 102 7.54 -9.77 8.71
C LEU A 102 8.07 -9.05 7.46
N ARG A 103 8.68 -9.83 6.57
CA ARG A 103 8.94 -9.45 5.18
C ARG A 103 7.86 -10.04 4.28
N LEU A 104 7.73 -9.54 3.05
CA LEU A 104 6.72 -10.02 2.10
C LEU A 104 6.81 -11.53 1.82
N GLY A 105 8.05 -12.04 1.68
CA GLY A 105 8.29 -13.44 1.33
C GLY A 105 8.34 -14.41 2.49
N ASP A 106 8.21 -13.96 3.75
CA ASP A 106 8.30 -14.85 4.90
C ASP A 106 7.24 -15.95 4.86
N ALA A 107 7.67 -17.18 5.17
CA ALA A 107 6.85 -18.39 5.08
C ALA A 107 6.17 -18.61 3.72
N GLY A 108 6.77 -18.11 2.62
CA GLY A 108 6.22 -18.25 1.27
C GLY A 108 4.93 -17.47 1.02
N ALA A 109 4.62 -16.47 1.86
CA ALA A 109 3.35 -15.74 1.78
C ALA A 109 3.20 -14.96 0.47
N ALA A 110 4.28 -14.31 -0.01
CA ALA A 110 4.37 -13.73 -1.34
C ALA A 110 5.56 -14.31 -2.11
N ARG A 111 5.42 -14.42 -3.43
CA ARG A 111 6.49 -14.73 -4.36
C ARG A 111 6.91 -13.45 -5.06
N CYS A 112 8.22 -13.21 -5.10
CA CYS A 112 8.78 -12.04 -5.75
C CYS A 112 9.78 -12.45 -6.83
N ASP A 113 9.99 -11.57 -7.80
CA ASP A 113 11.04 -11.69 -8.80
C ASP A 113 11.66 -10.32 -9.06
N LEU A 114 12.78 -10.28 -9.76
CA LEU A 114 13.40 -9.03 -10.19
C LEU A 114 12.46 -8.24 -11.08
N HIS A 115 12.27 -6.97 -10.75
CA HIS A 115 11.54 -6.05 -11.62
C HIS A 115 12.41 -5.71 -12.83
N ARG A 116 12.04 -6.25 -13.99
CA ARG A 116 12.77 -6.09 -15.25
C ARG A 116 12.22 -4.92 -16.04
N ARG A 117 13.10 -3.99 -16.37
CA ARG A 117 12.74 -2.84 -17.20
C ARG A 117 13.68 -2.74 -18.40
N ALA A 118 13.12 -2.57 -19.60
CA ALA A 118 13.90 -2.43 -20.80
C ALA A 118 14.82 -1.19 -20.70
N GLY A 119 16.12 -1.40 -20.96
CA GLY A 119 17.12 -0.32 -21.02
C GLY A 119 17.60 0.23 -19.66
N THR A 120 17.13 -0.28 -18.52
CA THR A 120 17.58 0.20 -17.21
C THR A 120 17.88 -0.98 -16.28
N ASP A 121 19.11 -1.07 -15.80
CA ASP A 121 19.44 -1.99 -14.71
C ASP A 121 19.03 -1.37 -13.38
N LEU A 122 18.04 -1.97 -12.73
CA LEU A 122 17.54 -1.54 -11.43
C LEU A 122 18.22 -2.29 -10.26
N GLY A 123 19.14 -3.20 -10.54
CA GLY A 123 19.79 -4.04 -9.53
C GLY A 123 18.81 -4.98 -8.85
N ARG A 124 18.75 -4.94 -7.53
CA ARG A 124 17.90 -5.81 -6.69
C ARG A 124 16.48 -5.23 -6.45
N VAL A 125 15.97 -4.39 -7.34
CA VAL A 125 14.57 -3.98 -7.31
C VAL A 125 13.70 -5.16 -7.70
N GLY A 126 12.68 -5.43 -6.88
CA GLY A 126 11.77 -6.55 -7.06
C GLY A 126 10.31 -6.12 -7.24
N GLU A 127 9.53 -7.08 -7.71
CA GLU A 127 8.08 -6.99 -7.78
C GLU A 127 7.42 -8.25 -7.21
N VAL A 128 6.20 -8.13 -6.72
CA VAL A 128 5.42 -9.29 -6.24
C VAL A 128 4.70 -9.91 -7.43
N ILE A 129 5.11 -11.11 -7.81
CA ILE A 129 4.53 -11.86 -8.94
C ILE A 129 3.34 -12.75 -8.55
N GLY A 130 3.10 -12.95 -7.25
CA GLY A 130 2.00 -13.76 -6.74
C GLY A 130 2.16 -14.16 -5.28
N GLY A 131 1.37 -15.12 -4.84
CA GLY A 131 1.39 -15.65 -3.48
C GLY A 131 0.01 -16.07 -3.00
N GLU A 132 -0.04 -16.77 -1.87
CA GLU A 132 -1.29 -17.23 -1.27
C GLU A 132 -1.62 -16.49 0.05
N GLY A 133 -0.64 -15.80 0.64
CA GLY A 133 -0.81 -15.09 1.90
C GLY A 133 -1.14 -15.99 3.10
N GLY A 134 -0.74 -17.27 3.03
CA GLY A 134 -1.12 -18.27 4.02
C GLY A 134 -0.70 -17.90 5.44
N ALA A 135 0.56 -17.45 5.62
CA ALA A 135 1.10 -17.01 6.89
C ALA A 135 0.35 -15.77 7.42
N TRP A 136 0.07 -14.78 6.56
CA TRP A 136 -0.66 -13.58 6.95
C TRP A 136 -2.08 -13.91 7.42
N ARG A 137 -2.78 -14.81 6.69
CA ARG A 137 -4.12 -15.28 7.08
C ARG A 137 -4.09 -16.06 8.40
N ALA A 138 -3.04 -16.83 8.66
CA ALA A 138 -2.89 -17.56 9.91
C ALA A 138 -2.72 -16.60 11.10
N LEU A 139 -1.87 -15.58 10.95
CA LEU A 139 -1.69 -14.53 11.95
C LEU A 139 -2.98 -13.74 12.22
N LEU A 140 -3.70 -13.34 11.18
CA LEU A 140 -4.99 -12.65 11.32
C LEU A 140 -6.00 -13.52 12.09
N ARG A 141 -6.09 -14.83 11.79
CA ARG A 141 -6.94 -15.76 12.55
C ARG A 141 -6.53 -15.91 14.01
N ALA A 142 -5.24 -15.74 14.30
CA ALA A 142 -4.71 -15.76 15.67
C ALA A 142 -4.88 -14.41 16.41
N GLY A 143 -5.57 -13.43 15.81
CA GLY A 143 -5.74 -12.09 16.39
C GLY A 143 -4.48 -11.23 16.35
N CYS A 144 -3.53 -11.57 15.48
CA CYS A 144 -2.32 -10.79 15.27
C CYS A 144 -2.47 -9.86 14.06
N THR A 145 -1.76 -8.73 14.11
CA THR A 145 -1.64 -7.77 13.01
C THR A 145 -0.28 -7.94 12.33
N PRO A 146 -0.20 -8.48 11.10
CA PRO A 146 1.03 -8.53 10.33
C PRO A 146 1.51 -7.12 9.98
N VAL A 147 2.79 -6.83 10.20
CA VAL A 147 3.48 -5.60 9.82
C VAL A 147 4.56 -5.94 8.81
N LEU A 148 4.30 -5.67 7.54
CA LEU A 148 5.10 -6.14 6.42
C LEU A 148 6.05 -5.05 5.95
N SER A 149 7.35 -5.31 6.02
CA SER A 149 8.35 -4.51 5.30
C SER A 149 8.33 -4.86 3.81
N SER A 150 8.63 -3.87 2.96
CA SER A 150 8.66 -4.05 1.50
C SER A 150 9.90 -4.78 0.99
N ILE A 151 10.33 -5.84 1.71
CA ILE A 151 11.42 -6.74 1.33
C ILE A 151 10.84 -8.08 0.89
N GLY A 152 11.15 -8.47 -0.35
CA GLY A 152 10.81 -9.79 -0.91
C GLY A 152 12.03 -10.68 -1.05
N PHE A 153 11.82 -11.88 -1.60
CA PHE A 153 12.88 -12.81 -1.98
C PHE A 153 12.61 -13.36 -3.37
N ASP A 154 13.68 -13.49 -4.17
CA ASP A 154 13.61 -14.25 -5.41
C ASP A 154 13.61 -15.77 -5.14
N GLU A 155 13.51 -16.56 -6.21
CA GLU A 155 13.49 -18.03 -6.14
C GLU A 155 14.78 -18.65 -5.53
N ARG A 156 15.88 -17.88 -5.51
CA ARG A 156 17.17 -18.27 -4.93
C ARG A 156 17.30 -17.85 -3.47
N GLY A 157 16.27 -17.22 -2.89
CA GLY A 157 16.29 -16.71 -1.54
C GLY A 157 17.05 -15.40 -1.37
N SER A 158 17.45 -14.75 -2.46
CA SER A 158 18.14 -13.46 -2.37
C SER A 158 17.14 -12.31 -2.20
N ALA A 159 17.46 -11.38 -1.30
CA ALA A 159 16.57 -10.27 -0.97
C ALA A 159 16.32 -9.32 -2.16
N LEU A 160 15.11 -8.77 -2.21
CA LEU A 160 14.64 -7.81 -3.19
C LEU A 160 14.01 -6.60 -2.50
N ASN A 161 14.34 -5.40 -2.99
CA ASN A 161 13.71 -4.15 -2.58
C ASN A 161 12.45 -3.90 -3.43
N VAL A 162 11.27 -4.06 -2.86
CA VAL A 162 9.99 -3.85 -3.53
C VAL A 162 9.47 -2.44 -3.22
N ASN A 163 8.87 -1.77 -4.20
CA ASN A 163 8.18 -0.50 -3.94
C ASN A 163 7.04 -0.74 -2.93
N ALA A 164 6.92 0.11 -1.92
CA ALA A 164 5.97 -0.12 -0.83
C ALA A 164 4.50 0.05 -1.25
N ASP A 165 4.19 0.87 -2.25
CA ASP A 165 2.84 1.02 -2.80
C ASP A 165 2.47 -0.21 -3.62
N ASP A 166 3.39 -0.70 -4.46
CA ASP A 166 3.21 -1.94 -5.23
C ASP A 166 3.10 -3.17 -4.32
N ALA A 167 3.91 -3.21 -3.25
CA ALA A 167 3.82 -4.25 -2.22
C ALA A 167 2.44 -4.26 -1.55
N ALA A 168 1.93 -3.10 -1.15
CA ALA A 168 0.63 -2.97 -0.50
C ALA A 168 -0.52 -3.37 -1.46
N ALA A 169 -0.45 -2.96 -2.72
CA ALA A 169 -1.38 -3.37 -3.76
C ALA A 169 -1.39 -4.89 -3.96
N ALA A 170 -0.21 -5.51 -4.04
CA ALA A 170 -0.08 -6.95 -4.17
C ALA A 170 -0.61 -7.70 -2.94
N VAL A 171 -0.31 -7.23 -1.72
CA VAL A 171 -0.84 -7.80 -0.47
C VAL A 171 -2.37 -7.69 -0.43
N ALA A 172 -2.94 -6.54 -0.82
CA ALA A 172 -4.38 -6.34 -0.87
C ALA A 172 -5.04 -7.32 -1.87
N ARG A 173 -4.46 -7.51 -3.05
CA ARG A 173 -4.92 -8.46 -4.06
C ARG A 173 -4.83 -9.91 -3.58
N ILE A 174 -3.67 -10.33 -3.00
CA ILE A 174 -3.44 -11.70 -2.50
C ILE A 174 -4.46 -12.03 -1.40
N LEU A 175 -4.72 -11.10 -0.49
CA LEU A 175 -5.65 -11.29 0.60
C LEU A 175 -7.12 -11.09 0.19
N ARG A 176 -7.39 -10.56 -1.01
CA ARG A 176 -8.71 -10.08 -1.43
C ARG A 176 -9.27 -9.14 -0.36
N ALA A 177 -8.48 -8.12 -0.04
CA ALA A 177 -8.76 -7.23 1.07
C ALA A 177 -10.10 -6.49 0.88
N HIS A 178 -10.74 -6.11 1.98
CA HIS A 178 -11.93 -5.27 1.99
C HIS A 178 -11.64 -3.87 1.41
N ALA A 179 -10.46 -3.32 1.77
CA ALA A 179 -9.94 -2.07 1.21
C ALA A 179 -8.41 -2.04 1.34
N LEU A 180 -7.77 -1.28 0.43
CA LEU A 180 -6.40 -0.81 0.57
C LEU A 180 -6.41 0.66 0.96
N VAL A 181 -5.85 1.00 2.10
CA VAL A 181 -5.75 2.38 2.60
C VAL A 181 -4.33 2.91 2.39
N LEU A 182 -4.21 3.94 1.58
CA LEU A 182 -2.96 4.67 1.38
C LEU A 182 -2.94 5.89 2.31
N LEU A 183 -2.21 5.80 3.40
CA LEU A 183 -2.03 6.93 4.33
C LEU A 183 -1.07 7.95 3.74
N THR A 184 -1.53 9.19 3.65
CA THR A 184 -0.81 10.34 3.06
C THR A 184 -1.03 11.59 3.91
N ASP A 185 -0.46 12.71 3.48
CA ASP A 185 -0.56 14.04 4.11
C ASP A 185 -1.83 14.81 3.72
N VAL A 186 -2.72 14.20 2.94
CA VAL A 186 -3.96 14.84 2.50
C VAL A 186 -5.17 14.00 2.90
N PRO A 187 -6.31 14.65 3.26
CA PRO A 187 -7.49 13.93 3.74
C PRO A 187 -8.21 13.13 2.65
N GLY A 188 -7.92 13.39 1.39
CA GLY A 188 -8.58 12.83 0.22
C GLY A 188 -8.61 13.86 -0.91
N VAL A 189 -9.41 13.61 -1.93
CA VAL A 189 -9.66 14.55 -3.03
C VAL A 189 -10.69 15.59 -2.59
N ARG A 190 -10.35 16.87 -2.74
CA ARG A 190 -11.28 17.98 -2.45
C ARG A 190 -12.18 18.27 -3.65
N GLY A 191 -13.45 18.43 -3.40
CA GLY A 191 -14.44 18.91 -4.36
C GLY A 191 -14.43 20.44 -4.51
N GLN A 192 -15.23 20.95 -5.43
CA GLN A 192 -15.40 22.39 -5.65
C GLN A 192 -16.00 23.12 -4.44
N ASP A 193 -16.79 22.43 -3.63
CA ASP A 193 -17.39 22.91 -2.38
C ASP A 193 -16.40 22.92 -1.20
N GLY A 194 -15.15 22.48 -1.42
CA GLY A 194 -14.11 22.36 -0.39
C GLY A 194 -14.22 21.11 0.47
N GLY A 195 -15.30 20.33 0.34
CA GLY A 195 -15.48 19.05 1.01
C GLY A 195 -14.62 17.94 0.40
N THR A 196 -14.46 16.83 1.12
CA THR A 196 -13.78 15.63 0.57
C THR A 196 -14.77 14.82 -0.25
N ILE A 197 -14.39 14.48 -1.48
CA ILE A 197 -15.17 13.59 -2.34
C ILE A 197 -15.06 12.17 -1.78
N VAL A 198 -16.20 11.56 -1.46
CA VAL A 198 -16.24 10.25 -0.79
C VAL A 198 -15.83 9.12 -1.71
N GLU A 199 -16.30 9.13 -2.96
CA GLU A 199 -16.02 8.04 -3.91
C GLU A 199 -15.78 8.55 -5.33
N LEU A 200 -14.82 7.92 -6.01
CA LEU A 200 -14.44 8.19 -7.39
C LEU A 200 -14.16 6.86 -8.12
N ASP A 201 -14.60 6.78 -9.36
CA ASP A 201 -14.10 5.84 -10.36
C ASP A 201 -13.14 6.55 -11.33
N ALA A 202 -12.58 5.78 -12.29
CA ALA A 202 -11.65 6.31 -13.29
C ALA A 202 -12.25 7.45 -14.12
N ALA A 203 -13.48 7.29 -14.61
CA ALA A 203 -14.14 8.26 -15.46
C ALA A 203 -14.40 9.57 -14.71
N ARG A 204 -14.87 9.48 -13.47
CA ARG A 204 -15.13 10.65 -12.63
C ARG A 204 -13.85 11.35 -12.22
N ALA A 205 -12.80 10.60 -11.89
CA ALA A 205 -11.49 11.15 -11.55
C ALA A 205 -10.91 11.96 -12.72
N GLU A 206 -10.88 11.42 -13.94
CA GLU A 206 -10.39 12.14 -15.12
C GLU A 206 -11.26 13.36 -15.44
N SER A 207 -12.61 13.25 -15.37
CA SER A 207 -13.51 14.40 -15.57
C SER A 207 -13.19 15.54 -14.61
N LEU A 208 -12.85 15.26 -13.33
CA LEU A 208 -12.50 16.26 -12.35
C LEU A 208 -11.10 16.84 -12.56
N ILE A 209 -10.17 16.07 -13.13
CA ILE A 209 -8.86 16.55 -13.55
C ILE A 209 -9.03 17.53 -14.72
N ASP A 210 -9.78 17.17 -15.76
CA ASP A 210 -10.03 17.99 -16.94
C ASP A 210 -10.78 19.31 -16.56
N ALA A 211 -11.67 19.23 -15.59
CA ALA A 211 -12.38 20.41 -15.04
C ALA A 211 -11.51 21.27 -14.10
N GLY A 212 -10.26 20.89 -13.84
CA GLY A 212 -9.36 21.63 -12.95
C GLY A 212 -9.74 21.59 -11.47
N VAL A 213 -10.58 20.65 -11.04
CA VAL A 213 -10.94 20.42 -9.63
C VAL A 213 -9.82 19.62 -8.94
N ILE A 214 -9.35 18.54 -9.58
CA ILE A 214 -8.16 17.81 -9.12
C ILE A 214 -6.95 18.44 -9.81
N THR A 215 -6.02 18.97 -9.00
CA THR A 215 -4.85 19.70 -9.50
C THR A 215 -3.55 19.29 -8.83
N GLY A 216 -2.42 19.68 -9.42
CA GLY A 216 -1.09 19.55 -8.82
C GLY A 216 -0.73 18.12 -8.42
N GLY A 217 -0.16 17.97 -7.24
CA GLY A 217 0.28 16.69 -6.70
C GLY A 217 -0.84 15.68 -6.41
N MET A 218 -2.12 16.09 -6.45
CA MET A 218 -3.24 15.16 -6.29
C MET A 218 -3.52 14.37 -7.57
N ILE A 219 -3.23 14.92 -8.75
CA ILE A 219 -3.44 14.21 -10.03
C ILE A 219 -2.73 12.85 -10.05
N PRO A 220 -1.40 12.76 -9.86
CA PRO A 220 -0.71 11.47 -9.87
C PRO A 220 -1.19 10.54 -8.74
N LYS A 221 -1.57 11.08 -7.57
CA LYS A 221 -2.11 10.26 -6.46
C LYS A 221 -3.46 9.64 -6.82
N ALA A 222 -4.37 10.42 -7.39
CA ALA A 222 -5.69 9.95 -7.81
C ALA A 222 -5.57 8.88 -8.91
N ARG A 223 -4.76 9.14 -9.96
CA ARG A 223 -4.51 8.17 -11.02
C ARG A 223 -3.90 6.86 -10.52
N ALA A 224 -2.93 6.95 -9.61
CA ALA A 224 -2.33 5.77 -8.99
C ALA A 224 -3.35 4.97 -8.17
N ALA A 225 -4.23 5.63 -7.41
CA ALA A 225 -5.26 4.97 -6.62
C ALA A 225 -6.32 4.30 -7.50
N VAL A 226 -6.74 4.94 -8.60
CA VAL A 226 -7.63 4.35 -9.62
C VAL A 226 -6.96 3.12 -10.24
N ALA A 227 -5.74 3.26 -10.76
CA ALA A 227 -5.02 2.16 -11.40
C ALA A 227 -4.84 0.97 -10.44
N THR A 228 -4.57 1.25 -9.16
CA THR A 228 -4.46 0.22 -8.13
C THR A 228 -5.80 -0.50 -7.90
N ALA A 229 -6.91 0.25 -7.80
CA ALA A 229 -8.24 -0.35 -7.62
C ALA A 229 -8.63 -1.23 -8.82
N GLU A 230 -8.34 -0.78 -10.04
CA GLU A 230 -8.60 -1.55 -11.28
C GLU A 230 -7.72 -2.81 -11.37
N ALA A 231 -6.42 -2.68 -11.10
CA ALA A 231 -5.47 -3.79 -11.20
C ALA A 231 -5.67 -4.87 -10.12
N THR A 232 -6.13 -4.47 -8.93
CA THR A 232 -6.29 -5.39 -7.80
C THR A 232 -7.72 -5.90 -7.64
N GLY A 233 -8.72 -5.18 -8.15
CA GLY A 233 -10.14 -5.38 -7.85
C GLY A 233 -10.51 -5.03 -6.39
N VAL A 234 -9.61 -4.35 -5.66
CA VAL A 234 -9.80 -3.95 -4.27
C VAL A 234 -9.98 -2.43 -4.22
N PRO A 235 -11.03 -1.91 -3.56
CA PRO A 235 -11.18 -0.48 -3.38
C PRO A 235 -9.95 0.14 -2.70
N THR A 236 -9.45 1.24 -3.26
CA THR A 236 -8.29 1.96 -2.74
C THR A 236 -8.73 3.27 -2.11
N VAL A 237 -8.32 3.53 -0.88
CA VAL A 237 -8.71 4.72 -0.11
C VAL A 237 -7.47 5.60 0.11
N ILE A 238 -7.58 6.89 -0.24
CA ILE A 238 -6.62 7.91 0.16
C ILE A 238 -7.13 8.57 1.44
N ALA A 239 -6.36 8.51 2.52
CA ALA A 239 -6.71 9.07 3.82
C ALA A 239 -5.52 9.74 4.49
N SER A 240 -5.78 10.69 5.39
CA SER A 240 -4.71 11.42 6.09
C SER A 240 -4.26 10.69 7.35
N TRP A 241 -2.95 10.70 7.59
CA TRP A 241 -2.39 10.36 8.91
C TRP A 241 -2.52 11.48 9.94
N ASP A 242 -2.86 12.72 9.52
CA ASP A 242 -3.03 13.88 10.41
C ASP A 242 -4.46 13.97 11.00
N ALA A 243 -5.41 13.17 10.47
CA ALA A 243 -6.76 13.00 11.00
C ALA A 243 -7.05 11.49 11.25
N PRO A 244 -6.25 10.84 12.09
CA PRO A 244 -6.27 9.37 12.22
C PRO A 244 -7.53 8.84 12.90
N GLU A 245 -8.25 9.67 13.66
CA GLU A 245 -9.49 9.32 14.34
C GLU A 245 -10.57 8.82 13.39
N HIS A 246 -10.53 9.26 12.13
CA HIS A 246 -11.45 8.78 11.10
C HIS A 246 -11.17 7.35 10.62
N LEU A 247 -9.95 6.83 10.82
CA LEU A 247 -9.58 5.49 10.32
C LEU A 247 -10.45 4.37 10.92
N ARG A 248 -10.89 4.53 12.17
CA ARG A 248 -11.79 3.56 12.80
C ARG A 248 -13.13 3.41 12.06
N ASN A 249 -13.58 4.43 11.34
CA ASN A 249 -14.81 4.41 10.57
C ASN A 249 -14.79 3.32 9.48
N LEU A 250 -13.59 2.94 8.99
CA LEU A 250 -13.43 1.83 8.04
C LEU A 250 -13.89 0.49 8.59
N ALA A 251 -13.85 0.30 9.91
CA ALA A 251 -14.35 -0.93 10.55
C ALA A 251 -15.88 -1.09 10.42
N HIS A 252 -16.58 0.00 10.16
CA HIS A 252 -18.04 0.10 10.10
C HIS A 252 -18.54 0.53 8.71
N ASP A 253 -17.72 0.38 7.67
CA ASP A 253 -18.03 0.80 6.29
C ASP A 253 -18.42 2.29 6.15
N ALA A 254 -18.06 3.12 7.14
CA ALA A 254 -18.31 4.55 7.07
C ALA A 254 -17.23 5.28 6.24
N PRO A 255 -17.58 6.37 5.56
CA PRO A 255 -16.66 7.08 4.68
C PRO A 255 -15.41 7.57 5.40
N VAL A 256 -14.24 7.33 4.80
CA VAL A 256 -12.94 7.86 5.22
C VAL A 256 -12.19 8.31 3.97
N GLY A 257 -11.76 9.56 3.92
CA GLY A 257 -11.03 10.08 2.79
C GLY A 257 -11.77 9.93 1.46
N THR A 258 -11.06 9.61 0.40
CA THR A 258 -11.63 9.31 -0.93
C THR A 258 -11.39 7.85 -1.29
N ARG A 259 -12.47 7.13 -1.55
CA ARG A 259 -12.49 5.75 -2.01
C ARG A 259 -12.47 5.70 -3.53
N PHE A 260 -11.51 5.02 -4.10
CA PHE A 260 -11.41 4.76 -5.54
C PHE A 260 -11.84 3.33 -5.82
N THR A 261 -12.74 3.17 -6.80
CA THR A 261 -13.27 1.86 -7.19
C THR A 261 -12.93 1.57 -8.65
N ALA A 262 -12.80 0.27 -8.97
CA ALA A 262 -12.86 -0.13 -10.36
C ALA A 262 -14.27 0.19 -10.86
N GLY A 263 -14.39 1.09 -11.83
CA GLY A 263 -15.69 1.43 -12.44
C GLY A 263 -16.44 0.17 -12.84
N ALA A 264 -17.75 0.22 -12.84
CA ALA A 264 -18.55 -0.91 -13.31
C ALA A 264 -18.05 -1.29 -14.71
N ARG A 265 -17.51 -2.50 -14.88
CA ARG A 265 -17.16 -3.01 -16.21
C ARG A 265 -18.43 -2.96 -17.05
N SER A 266 -18.50 -2.04 -18.00
CA SER A 266 -19.54 -2.11 -19.02
C SER A 266 -19.42 -3.49 -19.66
N ALA A 267 -20.45 -4.31 -19.47
CA ALA A 267 -20.52 -5.60 -20.14
C ALA A 267 -20.25 -5.37 -21.63
N PRO A 268 -19.40 -6.17 -22.29
CA PRO A 268 -19.19 -6.03 -23.72
C PRO A 268 -20.56 -6.07 -24.38
N ARG A 269 -20.93 -5.01 -25.10
CA ARG A 269 -22.11 -5.02 -25.95
C ARG A 269 -21.88 -6.13 -26.97
N VAL A 270 -22.53 -7.27 -26.75
CA VAL A 270 -22.65 -8.30 -27.78
C VAL A 270 -23.48 -7.64 -28.87
N SER A 271 -22.81 -7.22 -29.94
CA SER A 271 -23.47 -6.84 -31.16
C SER A 271 -24.11 -8.12 -31.71
N LEU A 272 -25.42 -8.27 -31.53
CA LEU A 272 -26.21 -9.21 -32.29
C LEU A 272 -26.16 -8.72 -33.73
N ALA A 273 -25.25 -9.31 -34.51
CA ALA A 273 -25.34 -9.22 -35.96
C ALA A 273 -26.69 -9.83 -36.36
N SER A 274 -27.60 -9.00 -36.85
CA SER A 274 -28.83 -9.43 -37.47
C SER A 274 -28.45 -10.05 -38.82
N ASP A 275 -28.38 -11.38 -38.86
CA ASP A 275 -28.38 -12.11 -40.10
C ASP A 275 -29.73 -11.87 -40.78
N GLY A 276 -29.75 -10.89 -41.68
CA GLY A 276 -30.84 -10.66 -42.61
C GLY A 276 -30.75 -11.70 -43.75
N HIS A 277 -31.54 -12.73 -43.66
CA HIS A 277 -31.90 -13.51 -44.84
C HIS A 277 -33.03 -12.77 -45.54
N GLY A 278 -32.77 -12.40 -46.78
CA GLY A 278 -33.71 -11.94 -47.79
C GLY A 278 -33.13 -12.21 -49.16
#